data_a5afbf4fe486e8cecc3cd8db688befa7
#
_entry.id   a5afbf4fe486e8cecc3cd8db688befa7
#
_cell.length_a   1.000
_cell.length_b   1.000
_cell.length_c   1.000
_cell.angle_alpha   90.00
_cell.angle_beta   90.00
_cell.angle_gamma   90.00
#
_symmetry.space_group_name_H-M   'P 1'
#
loop_
_entity.id
_entity.type
_entity.pdbx_description
1 polymer ?
#
loop_
_entity_poly.entity_id
_entity_poly.type
_entity_poly.pdbx_seq_one_letter_code
_entity_poly.pdbx_strand_id
1 'polypeptide(L)'
;MIKKLLLLLFLIIICIFFLIFYLVDRVYINSYIKNLEKNFNVNISLQEPHQLKVVPNLSLLVNFNLENKERNILIEDGELSIKKYYNFTNPKLNFNSKKIIIDKLIFDTLTTSGEINEYNFNNLLKLTLFPEGYFSFKMNDDDEKSLQFINIIVQKLNIPKAYKQFIDVSSNFLKDKSLYSSKIIIDQERITIDYFESLKNEYALILTGELNLENQKANLKVIIKMENEKIFEIKIFGNTKNPEIYILSTDKMLDVKFNLNDFNQILNNNFDNILNFISK
;
A
#
# COMPACT_ATOMS: atom_id res chain seq x y z
N MET A 1 -44.09 -46.78 -5.36
CA MET A 1 -44.48 -45.43 -4.93
C MET A 1 -43.37 -44.75 -4.10
N ILE A 2 -42.85 -45.39 -3.08
CA ILE A 2 -41.82 -44.86 -2.14
C ILE A 2 -40.51 -44.38 -2.84
N LYS A 3 -39.99 -45.14 -3.82
CA LYS A 3 -38.78 -44.78 -4.57
C LYS A 3 -38.94 -43.47 -5.38
N LYS A 4 -40.11 -43.22 -5.95
CA LYS A 4 -40.40 -41.98 -6.69
C LYS A 4 -40.54 -40.78 -5.74
N LEU A 5 -41.10 -41.00 -4.55
CA LEU A 5 -41.20 -39.98 -3.50
C LEU A 5 -39.81 -39.57 -2.95
N LEU A 6 -38.94 -40.57 -2.69
CA LEU A 6 -37.55 -40.32 -2.27
C LEU A 6 -36.73 -39.58 -3.32
N LEU A 7 -36.92 -39.90 -4.60
CA LEU A 7 -36.24 -39.21 -5.70
C LEU A 7 -36.70 -37.76 -5.81
N LEU A 8 -38.01 -37.50 -5.65
CA LEU A 8 -38.58 -36.15 -5.65
C LEU A 8 -38.05 -35.32 -4.47
N LEU A 9 -37.99 -35.91 -3.26
CA LEU A 9 -37.48 -35.26 -2.06
C LEU A 9 -36.01 -34.92 -2.23
N PHE A 10 -35.19 -35.80 -2.80
CA PHE A 10 -33.77 -35.57 -3.09
C PHE A 10 -33.61 -34.45 -4.12
N LEU A 11 -34.41 -34.37 -5.15
CA LEU A 11 -34.40 -33.31 -6.15
C LEU A 11 -34.76 -31.94 -5.54
N ILE A 12 -35.77 -31.91 -4.66
CA ILE A 12 -36.15 -30.71 -3.92
C ILE A 12 -35.00 -30.21 -3.02
N ILE A 13 -34.34 -31.12 -2.29
CA ILE A 13 -33.18 -30.76 -1.45
C ILE A 13 -32.06 -30.19 -2.30
N ILE A 14 -31.76 -30.76 -3.45
CA ILE A 14 -30.74 -30.23 -4.39
C ILE A 14 -31.15 -28.85 -4.90
N CYS A 15 -32.41 -28.65 -5.29
CA CYS A 15 -32.90 -27.34 -5.76
C CYS A 15 -32.86 -26.30 -4.66
N ILE A 16 -33.22 -26.63 -3.41
CA ILE A 16 -33.08 -25.73 -2.25
C ILE A 16 -31.62 -25.40 -1.99
N PHE A 17 -30.74 -26.39 -2.09
CA PHE A 17 -29.28 -26.18 -1.92
C PHE A 17 -28.72 -25.25 -2.99
N PHE A 18 -29.07 -25.41 -4.26
CA PHE A 18 -28.71 -24.51 -5.35
C PHE A 18 -29.31 -23.11 -5.17
N LEU A 19 -30.54 -23.01 -4.70
CA LEU A 19 -31.23 -21.74 -4.48
C LEU A 19 -30.61 -20.97 -3.30
N ILE A 20 -30.26 -21.65 -2.21
CA ILE A 20 -29.51 -21.07 -1.09
C ILE A 20 -28.12 -20.59 -1.55
N PHE A 21 -27.41 -21.40 -2.36
CA PHE A 21 -26.13 -21.05 -2.92
C PHE A 21 -26.19 -19.79 -3.78
N TYR A 22 -27.17 -19.71 -4.68
CA TYR A 22 -27.41 -18.58 -5.56
C TYR A 22 -27.79 -17.31 -4.79
N LEU A 23 -28.62 -17.42 -3.77
CA LEU A 23 -29.02 -16.29 -2.93
C LEU A 23 -27.87 -15.79 -2.04
N VAL A 24 -27.08 -16.71 -1.47
CA VAL A 24 -25.91 -16.33 -0.66
C VAL A 24 -24.87 -15.62 -1.51
N ASP A 25 -24.61 -16.08 -2.73
CA ASP A 25 -23.60 -15.50 -3.60
C ASP A 25 -23.97 -14.05 -4.03
N ARG A 26 -25.20 -13.82 -4.49
CA ARG A 26 -25.60 -12.49 -4.99
C ARG A 26 -26.08 -11.51 -3.93
N VAL A 27 -26.89 -11.94 -3.01
CA VAL A 27 -27.53 -11.04 -2.03
C VAL A 27 -26.56 -10.67 -0.92
N TYR A 28 -25.77 -11.63 -0.45
CA TYR A 28 -24.86 -11.43 0.67
C TYR A 28 -23.66 -10.57 0.28
N ILE A 29 -23.02 -10.84 -0.86
CA ILE A 29 -21.89 -10.06 -1.37
C ILE A 29 -22.33 -8.62 -1.66
N ASN A 30 -23.43 -8.42 -2.36
CA ASN A 30 -23.93 -7.08 -2.66
C ASN A 30 -24.34 -6.30 -1.41
N SER A 31 -24.93 -6.95 -0.41
CA SER A 31 -25.28 -6.31 0.86
C SER A 31 -24.03 -5.91 1.65
N TYR A 32 -23.01 -6.77 1.67
CA TYR A 32 -21.74 -6.51 2.33
C TYR A 32 -20.99 -5.35 1.66
N ILE A 33 -20.95 -5.33 0.33
CA ILE A 33 -20.33 -4.24 -0.43
C ILE A 33 -21.03 -2.91 -0.16
N LYS A 34 -22.36 -2.85 -0.18
CA LYS A 34 -23.09 -1.62 0.17
C LYS A 34 -22.77 -1.11 1.57
N ASN A 35 -22.55 -2.01 2.52
CA ASN A 35 -22.12 -1.63 3.86
C ASN A 35 -20.69 -1.08 3.86
N LEU A 36 -19.77 -1.67 3.10
CA LEU A 36 -18.41 -1.14 2.94
C LEU A 36 -18.42 0.24 2.27
N GLU A 37 -19.18 0.39 1.17
CA GLU A 37 -19.33 1.67 0.48
C GLU A 37 -19.81 2.78 1.44
N LYS A 38 -20.82 2.48 2.24
CA LYS A 38 -21.36 3.43 3.22
C LYS A 38 -20.40 3.75 4.36
N ASN A 39 -19.70 2.73 4.90
CA ASN A 39 -18.84 2.92 6.06
C ASN A 39 -17.51 3.60 5.72
N PHE A 40 -17.00 3.37 4.52
CA PHE A 40 -15.69 3.89 4.09
C PHE A 40 -15.78 5.00 3.04
N ASN A 41 -16.99 5.40 2.64
CA ASN A 41 -17.25 6.41 1.60
C ASN A 41 -16.51 6.08 0.29
N VAL A 42 -16.61 4.84 -0.15
CA VAL A 42 -15.99 4.32 -1.37
C VAL A 42 -17.04 3.86 -2.35
N ASN A 43 -16.73 3.91 -3.64
CA ASN A 43 -17.51 3.28 -4.69
C ASN A 43 -16.82 1.98 -5.08
N ILE A 44 -17.54 0.85 -4.99
CA ILE A 44 -17.04 -0.47 -5.37
C ILE A 44 -17.87 -1.00 -6.52
N SER A 45 -17.26 -1.20 -7.68
CA SER A 45 -17.88 -1.85 -8.82
C SER A 45 -17.37 -3.28 -8.96
N LEU A 46 -18.27 -4.25 -8.82
CA LEU A 46 -17.94 -5.66 -9.04
C LEU A 46 -17.84 -5.94 -10.54
N GLN A 47 -16.85 -6.74 -10.89
CA GLN A 47 -16.66 -7.28 -12.23
C GLN A 47 -16.85 -8.79 -12.22
N GLU A 48 -17.42 -9.32 -13.29
CA GLU A 48 -17.51 -10.77 -13.48
C GLU A 48 -16.13 -11.35 -13.88
N PRO A 49 -15.76 -12.57 -13.48
CA PRO A 49 -16.52 -13.44 -12.60
C PRO A 49 -16.25 -13.18 -11.11
N HIS A 50 -17.28 -13.22 -10.27
CA HIS A 50 -17.15 -13.39 -8.84
C HIS A 50 -17.71 -14.75 -8.46
N GLN A 51 -17.02 -15.50 -7.61
CA GLN A 51 -17.36 -16.88 -7.29
C GLN A 51 -17.13 -17.19 -5.81
N LEU A 52 -18.13 -17.77 -5.19
CA LEU A 52 -17.99 -18.42 -3.89
C LEU A 52 -18.13 -19.93 -4.08
N LYS A 53 -17.07 -20.70 -3.81
CA LYS A 53 -17.09 -22.17 -3.83
C LYS A 53 -16.92 -22.69 -2.41
N VAL A 54 -17.76 -23.66 -2.02
CA VAL A 54 -17.69 -24.26 -0.69
C VAL A 54 -17.09 -25.67 -0.75
N VAL A 55 -17.23 -26.37 -1.88
CA VAL A 55 -16.74 -27.73 -2.09
C VAL A 55 -15.84 -27.77 -3.31
N PRO A 56 -14.68 -28.45 -3.26
CA PRO A 56 -14.09 -29.24 -2.16
C PRO A 56 -13.38 -28.35 -1.11
N ASN A 57 -13.16 -27.09 -1.38
CA ASN A 57 -12.51 -26.13 -0.48
C ASN A 57 -13.29 -24.84 -0.46
N LEU A 58 -13.33 -24.14 0.68
CA LEU A 58 -13.89 -22.81 0.75
C LEU A 58 -12.99 -21.86 -0.05
N SER A 59 -13.53 -21.26 -1.11
CA SER A 59 -12.82 -20.25 -1.89
C SER A 59 -13.75 -19.11 -2.30
N LEU A 60 -13.26 -17.90 -2.14
CA LEU A 60 -13.90 -16.68 -2.59
C LEU A 60 -13.00 -16.06 -3.67
N LEU A 61 -13.57 -15.70 -4.80
CA LEU A 61 -12.94 -14.90 -5.85
C LEU A 61 -13.81 -13.68 -6.11
N VAL A 62 -13.23 -12.49 -6.04
CA VAL A 62 -13.94 -11.23 -6.29
C VAL A 62 -13.08 -10.36 -7.19
N ASN A 63 -13.62 -9.95 -8.33
CA ASN A 63 -13.03 -8.95 -9.20
C ASN A 63 -13.77 -7.63 -9.00
N PHE A 64 -13.03 -6.54 -8.82
CA PHE A 64 -13.62 -5.25 -8.49
C PHE A 64 -12.75 -4.07 -8.90
N ASN A 65 -13.39 -2.93 -9.09
CA ASN A 65 -12.73 -1.63 -9.04
C ASN A 65 -13.20 -0.90 -7.79
N LEU A 66 -12.32 -0.10 -7.18
CA LEU A 66 -12.65 0.72 -6.01
C LEU A 66 -12.16 2.14 -6.23
N GLU A 67 -13.02 3.11 -5.94
CA GLU A 67 -12.68 4.54 -6.00
C GLU A 67 -13.12 5.26 -4.72
N ASN A 68 -12.21 6.02 -4.14
CA ASN A 68 -12.51 7.02 -3.12
C ASN A 68 -11.96 8.38 -3.56
N LYS A 69 -12.86 9.25 -4.02
CA LYS A 69 -12.49 10.58 -4.56
C LYS A 69 -11.95 11.52 -3.49
N GLU A 70 -12.49 11.46 -2.27
CA GLU A 70 -12.06 12.35 -1.18
C GLU A 70 -10.62 12.08 -0.74
N ARG A 71 -10.20 10.81 -0.77
CA ARG A 71 -8.86 10.39 -0.36
C ARG A 71 -7.93 10.11 -1.54
N ASN A 72 -8.40 10.37 -2.77
CA ASN A 72 -7.67 10.05 -4.00
C ASN A 72 -7.14 8.61 -4.00
N ILE A 73 -8.02 7.64 -3.69
CA ILE A 73 -7.70 6.21 -3.73
C ILE A 73 -8.43 5.58 -4.91
N LEU A 74 -7.69 4.86 -5.74
CA LEU A 74 -8.23 4.11 -6.87
C LEU A 74 -7.58 2.72 -6.92
N ILE A 75 -8.40 1.69 -7.11
CA ILE A 75 -7.95 0.33 -7.43
C ILE A 75 -8.58 -0.05 -8.76
N GLU A 76 -7.76 -0.32 -9.77
CA GLU A 76 -8.18 -0.77 -11.10
C GLU A 76 -7.89 -2.26 -11.25
N ASP A 77 -8.88 -3.00 -11.75
CA ASP A 77 -8.80 -4.44 -12.02
C ASP A 77 -8.27 -5.22 -10.79
N GLY A 78 -8.87 -4.94 -9.62
CA GLY A 78 -8.58 -5.66 -8.39
C GLY A 78 -9.17 -7.07 -8.43
N GLU A 79 -8.35 -8.08 -8.18
CA GLU A 79 -8.74 -9.47 -8.00
C GLU A 79 -8.35 -9.92 -6.59
N LEU A 80 -9.34 -10.25 -5.77
CA LEU A 80 -9.15 -10.81 -4.44
C LEU A 80 -9.55 -12.28 -4.45
N SER A 81 -8.63 -13.16 -4.08
CA SER A 81 -8.87 -14.59 -3.92
C SER A 81 -8.52 -15.03 -2.51
N ILE A 82 -9.48 -15.62 -1.82
CA ILE A 82 -9.28 -16.23 -0.50
C ILE A 82 -9.59 -17.71 -0.62
N LYS A 83 -8.63 -18.59 -0.20
CA LYS A 83 -8.78 -20.03 -0.24
C LYS A 83 -8.50 -20.63 1.13
N LYS A 84 -9.42 -21.42 1.65
CA LYS A 84 -9.25 -22.20 2.87
C LYS A 84 -9.41 -23.69 2.55
N TYR A 85 -8.35 -24.45 2.80
CA TYR A 85 -8.40 -25.91 2.74
C TYR A 85 -8.96 -26.46 4.05
N TYR A 86 -9.71 -27.56 3.98
CA TYR A 86 -10.34 -28.17 5.18
C TYR A 86 -9.36 -28.87 6.13
N ASN A 87 -8.08 -28.87 5.83
CA ASN A 87 -7.01 -29.57 6.57
C ASN A 87 -6.30 -28.68 7.61
N PHE A 88 -7.04 -27.90 8.39
CA PHE A 88 -6.51 -27.06 9.49
C PHE A 88 -5.45 -26.00 9.10
N THR A 89 -5.25 -25.75 7.83
CA THR A 89 -4.32 -24.70 7.37
C THR A 89 -4.97 -23.31 7.47
N ASN A 90 -4.12 -22.31 7.65
CA ASN A 90 -4.56 -20.92 7.57
C ASN A 90 -5.14 -20.60 6.19
N PRO A 91 -6.18 -19.77 6.12
CA PRO A 91 -6.67 -19.28 4.84
C PRO A 91 -5.55 -18.53 4.11
N LYS A 92 -5.39 -18.85 2.82
CA LYS A 92 -4.48 -18.14 1.93
C LYS A 92 -5.23 -17.02 1.22
N LEU A 93 -4.62 -15.86 1.16
CA LEU A 93 -5.12 -14.69 0.48
C LEU A 93 -4.18 -14.38 -0.68
N ASN A 94 -4.77 -14.12 -1.86
CA ASN A 94 -4.04 -13.51 -2.97
C ASN A 94 -4.83 -12.29 -3.42
N PHE A 95 -4.11 -11.22 -3.65
CA PHE A 95 -4.68 -10.00 -4.20
C PHE A 95 -3.78 -9.54 -5.35
N ASN A 96 -4.40 -9.30 -6.50
CA ASN A 96 -3.75 -8.75 -7.67
C ASN A 96 -4.46 -7.48 -8.08
N SER A 97 -3.75 -6.52 -8.59
CA SER A 97 -4.33 -5.32 -9.20
C SER A 97 -3.44 -4.82 -10.31
N LYS A 98 -4.05 -4.35 -11.38
CA LYS A 98 -3.33 -3.70 -12.47
C LYS A 98 -2.76 -2.36 -12.03
N LYS A 99 -3.50 -1.63 -11.20
CA LYS A 99 -3.08 -0.32 -10.74
C LYS A 99 -3.76 0.05 -9.42
N ILE A 100 -2.98 0.58 -8.49
CA ILE A 100 -3.48 1.21 -7.28
C ILE A 100 -2.90 2.61 -7.20
N ILE A 101 -3.77 3.58 -6.96
CA ILE A 101 -3.37 4.96 -6.69
C ILE A 101 -3.75 5.28 -5.25
N ILE A 102 -2.81 5.79 -4.47
CA ILE A 102 -3.03 6.32 -3.13
C ILE A 102 -2.40 7.69 -3.09
N ASP A 103 -3.21 8.72 -3.23
CA ASP A 103 -2.78 10.11 -3.37
C ASP A 103 -1.76 10.29 -4.53
N LYS A 104 -0.49 10.54 -4.24
CA LYS A 104 0.58 10.68 -5.23
C LYS A 104 1.31 9.35 -5.52
N LEU A 105 1.06 8.29 -4.76
CA LEU A 105 1.68 6.99 -4.96
C LEU A 105 0.89 6.17 -5.98
N ILE A 106 1.57 5.62 -6.96
CA ILE A 106 1.02 4.72 -7.97
C ILE A 106 1.73 3.38 -7.85
N PHE A 107 0.97 2.32 -7.62
CA PHE A 107 1.46 0.95 -7.69
C PHE A 107 0.92 0.32 -8.96
N ASP A 108 1.81 -0.09 -9.85
CA ASP A 108 1.45 -0.80 -11.08
C ASP A 108 1.73 -2.29 -10.91
N THR A 109 0.82 -3.12 -11.41
CA THR A 109 0.94 -4.59 -11.39
C THR A 109 1.25 -5.15 -9.99
N LEU A 110 0.54 -4.63 -8.97
CA LEU A 110 0.69 -5.13 -7.61
C LEU A 110 0.17 -6.56 -7.52
N THR A 111 1.01 -7.46 -7.04
CA THR A 111 0.63 -8.79 -6.61
C THR A 111 0.91 -8.96 -5.13
N THR A 112 0.02 -9.60 -4.43
CA THR A 112 0.16 -9.84 -3.00
C THR A 112 -0.30 -11.24 -2.69
N SER A 113 0.57 -12.06 -2.13
CA SER A 113 0.19 -13.29 -1.47
C SER A 113 0.19 -13.07 0.05
N GLY A 114 -0.63 -13.83 0.76
CA GLY A 114 -0.66 -13.68 2.21
C GLY A 114 -1.40 -14.82 2.90
N GLU A 115 -1.33 -14.79 4.21
CA GLU A 115 -2.01 -15.73 5.09
C GLU A 115 -2.78 -15.00 6.17
N ILE A 116 -3.99 -15.48 6.45
CA ILE A 116 -4.79 -15.04 7.58
C ILE A 116 -4.38 -15.91 8.77
N ASN A 117 -3.51 -15.40 9.66
CA ASN A 117 -2.90 -16.19 10.72
C ASN A 117 -3.85 -16.41 11.91
N GLU A 118 -4.67 -15.41 12.22
CA GLU A 118 -5.63 -15.47 13.30
C GLU A 118 -6.91 -14.76 12.86
N TYR A 119 -8.05 -15.41 13.08
CA TYR A 119 -9.34 -14.75 12.97
C TYR A 119 -10.19 -15.17 14.16
N ASN A 120 -10.79 -14.22 14.84
CA ASN A 120 -11.81 -14.46 15.82
C ASN A 120 -13.10 -13.79 15.32
N PHE A 121 -14.23 -14.47 15.47
CA PHE A 121 -15.54 -13.96 15.00
C PHE A 121 -15.86 -12.56 15.54
N ASN A 122 -15.19 -12.15 16.60
CA ASN A 122 -15.51 -10.92 17.29
C ASN A 122 -14.58 -9.75 17.06
N ASN A 123 -13.34 -9.88 16.52
CA ASN A 123 -12.54 -8.65 16.32
C ASN A 123 -11.21 -8.74 15.58
N LEU A 124 -10.55 -9.88 15.33
CA LEU A 124 -9.11 -9.80 15.06
C LEU A 124 -8.66 -10.60 13.87
N LEU A 125 -8.20 -9.83 12.89
CA LEU A 125 -7.55 -10.35 11.72
C LEU A 125 -6.04 -10.07 11.83
N LYS A 126 -5.23 -11.11 11.97
CA LYS A 126 -3.78 -11.01 11.80
C LYS A 126 -3.43 -11.49 10.40
N LEU A 127 -2.91 -10.58 9.60
CA LEU A 127 -2.54 -10.83 8.21
C LEU A 127 -1.03 -10.72 8.05
N THR A 128 -0.45 -11.67 7.35
CA THR A 128 0.90 -11.53 6.81
C THR A 128 0.81 -11.43 5.30
N LEU A 129 1.29 -10.35 4.73
CA LEU A 129 1.19 -10.02 3.31
C LEU A 129 2.59 -9.89 2.71
N PHE A 130 2.73 -10.30 1.46
CA PHE A 130 3.94 -10.19 0.66
C PHE A 130 3.65 -9.42 -0.64
N PRO A 131 3.47 -8.08 -0.55
CA PRO A 131 3.26 -7.25 -1.72
C PRO A 131 4.53 -7.12 -2.57
N GLU A 132 4.36 -7.24 -3.89
CA GLU A 132 5.42 -7.02 -4.87
C GLU A 132 4.87 -6.36 -6.14
N GLY A 133 5.69 -5.66 -6.88
CA GLY A 133 5.30 -4.97 -8.11
C GLY A 133 6.16 -3.77 -8.41
N TYR A 134 5.57 -2.80 -9.09
CA TYR A 134 6.22 -1.53 -9.40
C TYR A 134 5.49 -0.40 -8.71
N PHE A 135 6.22 0.57 -8.20
CA PHE A 135 5.65 1.82 -7.74
C PHE A 135 6.30 3.01 -8.42
N SER A 136 5.57 4.11 -8.49
CA SER A 136 6.04 5.40 -8.97
C SER A 136 5.30 6.51 -8.23
N PHE A 137 5.80 7.73 -8.35
CA PHE A 137 5.15 8.91 -7.81
C PHE A 137 4.48 9.68 -8.94
N LYS A 138 3.22 10.08 -8.74
CA LYS A 138 2.52 11.02 -9.61
C LYS A 138 3.03 12.41 -9.32
N MET A 139 3.91 12.91 -10.19
CA MET A 139 4.39 14.28 -10.13
C MET A 139 3.47 15.17 -10.96
N ASN A 140 3.14 16.35 -10.47
CA ASN A 140 2.52 17.41 -11.24
C ASN A 140 3.60 18.38 -11.77
N ASP A 141 3.22 19.30 -12.65
CA ASP A 141 4.14 20.28 -13.25
C ASP A 141 4.90 21.12 -12.21
N ASP A 142 4.26 21.40 -11.07
CA ASP A 142 4.88 22.20 -9.99
C ASP A 142 5.88 21.35 -9.20
N ASP A 143 5.61 20.06 -8.99
CA ASP A 143 6.56 19.11 -8.39
C ASP A 143 7.81 18.99 -9.28
N GLU A 144 7.63 18.86 -10.61
CA GLU A 144 8.74 18.78 -11.57
C GLU A 144 9.59 20.06 -11.60
N LYS A 145 8.93 21.23 -11.64
CA LYS A 145 9.62 22.53 -11.58
C LYS A 145 10.39 22.68 -10.26
N SER A 146 9.80 22.26 -9.15
CA SER A 146 10.45 22.30 -7.84
C SER A 146 11.71 21.41 -7.81
N LEU A 147 11.66 20.20 -8.37
CA LEU A 147 12.82 19.33 -8.47
C LEU A 147 13.91 19.92 -9.39
N GLN A 148 13.52 20.46 -10.55
CA GLN A 148 14.46 21.13 -11.45
C GLN A 148 15.13 22.32 -10.76
N PHE A 149 14.37 23.11 -10.01
CA PHE A 149 14.89 24.26 -9.26
C PHE A 149 15.85 23.82 -8.15
N ILE A 150 15.55 22.79 -7.38
CA ILE A 150 16.44 22.22 -6.38
C ILE A 150 17.74 21.75 -7.04
N ASN A 151 17.66 21.05 -8.16
CA ASN A 151 18.85 20.60 -8.91
C ASN A 151 19.72 21.78 -9.39
N ILE A 152 19.13 22.86 -9.86
CA ILE A 152 19.87 24.08 -10.26
C ILE A 152 20.58 24.72 -9.07
N ILE A 153 19.89 24.84 -7.92
CA ILE A 153 20.48 25.35 -6.68
C ILE A 153 21.70 24.51 -6.26
N VAL A 154 21.50 23.20 -6.22
CA VAL A 154 22.53 22.23 -5.83
C VAL A 154 23.77 22.28 -6.73
N GLN A 155 23.56 22.52 -8.03
CA GLN A 155 24.65 22.66 -8.99
C GLN A 155 25.39 24.01 -8.87
N LYS A 156 24.64 25.10 -8.64
CA LYS A 156 25.23 26.47 -8.56
C LYS A 156 25.86 26.78 -7.22
N LEU A 157 25.32 26.25 -6.13
CA LEU A 157 25.88 26.46 -4.79
C LEU A 157 26.95 25.41 -4.50
N ASN A 158 27.97 25.81 -3.75
CA ASN A 158 29.02 24.87 -3.31
C ASN A 158 28.54 24.03 -2.13
N ILE A 159 27.51 23.22 -2.39
CA ILE A 159 26.83 22.35 -1.40
C ILE A 159 27.72 21.11 -1.15
N PRO A 160 27.85 20.64 0.09
CA PRO A 160 28.58 19.42 0.41
C PRO A 160 28.10 18.20 -0.43
N LYS A 161 29.05 17.34 -0.80
CA LYS A 161 28.83 16.18 -1.67
C LYS A 161 27.66 15.29 -1.17
N ALA A 162 27.53 15.10 0.15
CA ALA A 162 26.46 14.29 0.73
C ALA A 162 25.06 14.82 0.41
N TYR A 163 24.86 16.15 0.42
CA TYR A 163 23.57 16.75 0.04
C TYR A 163 23.25 16.55 -1.45
N LYS A 164 24.27 16.74 -2.33
CA LYS A 164 24.12 16.48 -3.76
C LYS A 164 23.69 15.04 -4.01
N GLN A 165 24.39 14.10 -3.40
CA GLN A 165 24.11 12.67 -3.51
C GLN A 165 22.70 12.34 -2.99
N PHE A 166 22.25 12.92 -1.87
CA PHE A 166 20.90 12.72 -1.35
C PHE A 166 19.82 13.18 -2.34
N ILE A 167 20.01 14.34 -2.96
CA ILE A 167 19.08 14.91 -3.94
C ILE A 167 19.04 14.06 -5.21
N ASP A 168 20.20 13.64 -5.71
CA ASP A 168 20.31 12.80 -6.90
C ASP A 168 19.58 11.45 -6.70
N VAL A 169 19.81 10.81 -5.56
CA VAL A 169 19.13 9.55 -5.19
C VAL A 169 17.63 9.75 -5.09
N SER A 170 17.20 10.78 -4.37
CA SER A 170 15.77 11.09 -4.20
C SER A 170 15.10 11.37 -5.54
N SER A 171 15.75 12.16 -6.40
CA SER A 171 15.26 12.43 -7.76
C SER A 171 15.11 11.16 -8.60
N ASN A 172 16.06 10.22 -8.48
CA ASN A 172 15.98 8.95 -9.21
C ASN A 172 14.78 8.12 -8.78
N PHE A 173 14.48 8.01 -7.48
CA PHE A 173 13.31 7.27 -7.02
C PHE A 173 11.98 7.97 -7.36
N LEU A 174 11.96 9.30 -7.44
CA LEU A 174 10.74 10.07 -7.73
C LEU A 174 10.35 10.05 -9.22
N LYS A 175 11.32 10.02 -10.15
CA LYS A 175 11.05 10.20 -11.58
C LYS A 175 10.49 8.99 -12.32
N ASP A 176 10.89 7.79 -11.93
CA ASP A 176 10.57 6.59 -12.68
C ASP A 176 9.99 5.47 -11.82
N LYS A 177 9.46 4.44 -12.48
CA LYS A 177 9.01 3.23 -11.81
C LYS A 177 10.15 2.47 -11.16
N SER A 178 9.93 2.02 -9.94
CA SER A 178 10.87 1.20 -9.18
C SER A 178 10.22 -0.15 -8.84
N LEU A 179 10.96 -1.23 -9.04
CA LEU A 179 10.55 -2.55 -8.59
C LEU A 179 10.60 -2.60 -7.06
N TYR A 180 9.63 -3.24 -6.42
CA TYR A 180 9.65 -3.44 -4.99
C TYR A 180 9.17 -4.83 -4.60
N SER A 181 9.63 -5.28 -3.44
CA SER A 181 9.10 -6.42 -2.70
C SER A 181 8.99 -6.07 -1.24
N SER A 182 8.04 -6.66 -0.54
CA SER A 182 7.83 -6.32 0.86
C SER A 182 7.20 -7.47 1.64
N LYS A 183 7.34 -7.39 2.97
CA LYS A 183 6.59 -8.21 3.92
C LYS A 183 5.97 -7.29 4.98
N ILE A 184 4.65 -7.34 5.04
CA ILE A 184 3.84 -6.50 5.93
C ILE A 184 3.00 -7.41 6.81
N ILE A 185 3.02 -7.13 8.10
CA ILE A 185 2.18 -7.81 9.09
C ILE A 185 1.17 -6.80 9.62
N ILE A 186 -0.10 -7.12 9.46
CA ILE A 186 -1.21 -6.32 10.01
C ILE A 186 -1.77 -7.11 11.19
N ASP A 187 -1.71 -6.53 12.38
CA ASP A 187 -2.20 -7.10 13.62
C ASP A 187 -3.06 -6.05 14.31
N GLN A 188 -4.37 -6.17 14.13
CA GLN A 188 -5.34 -5.18 14.59
C GLN A 188 -5.03 -3.78 14.04
N GLU A 189 -4.64 -2.87 14.91
CA GLU A 189 -4.31 -1.49 14.59
C GLU A 189 -2.81 -1.25 14.41
N ARG A 190 -1.99 -2.32 14.51
CA ARG A 190 -0.55 -2.26 14.27
C ARG A 190 -0.21 -2.79 12.90
N ILE A 191 0.54 -2.01 12.15
CA ILE A 191 1.13 -2.40 10.87
C ILE A 191 2.64 -2.47 11.07
N THR A 192 3.21 -3.67 10.93
CA THR A 192 4.66 -3.87 10.96
C THR A 192 5.16 -4.10 9.55
N ILE A 193 6.08 -3.27 9.11
CA ILE A 193 6.82 -3.44 7.86
C ILE A 193 8.10 -4.18 8.22
N ASP A 194 8.09 -5.50 8.03
CA ASP A 194 9.25 -6.35 8.31
C ASP A 194 10.40 -5.98 7.36
N TYR A 195 10.04 -5.84 6.08
CA TYR A 195 10.85 -5.16 5.08
C TYR A 195 9.96 -4.64 3.95
N PHE A 196 10.39 -3.57 3.34
CA PHE A 196 10.03 -3.10 2.00
C PHE A 196 11.33 -2.74 1.30
N GLU A 197 11.66 -3.44 0.25
CA GLU A 197 12.87 -3.21 -0.52
C GLU A 197 12.52 -2.77 -1.93
N SER A 198 13.09 -1.66 -2.35
CA SER A 198 12.99 -1.16 -3.71
C SER A 198 14.35 -1.05 -4.34
N LEU A 199 14.48 -1.64 -5.53
CA LEU A 199 15.72 -1.63 -6.30
C LEU A 199 15.55 -0.74 -7.53
N LYS A 200 16.51 0.14 -7.75
CA LYS A 200 16.57 0.98 -8.92
C LYS A 200 18.00 1.30 -9.32
N ASN A 201 18.41 0.80 -10.47
CA ASN A 201 19.79 0.92 -10.93
C ASN A 201 20.78 0.38 -9.86
N GLU A 202 21.70 1.20 -9.41
CA GLU A 202 22.68 0.92 -8.38
C GLU A 202 22.18 1.16 -6.95
N TYR A 203 20.95 1.71 -6.81
CA TYR A 203 20.39 2.09 -5.52
C TYR A 203 19.39 1.08 -5.00
N ALA A 204 19.45 0.83 -3.69
CA ALA A 204 18.46 0.10 -2.94
C ALA A 204 17.89 0.99 -1.83
N LEU A 205 16.55 1.03 -1.74
CA LEU A 205 15.81 1.65 -0.64
C LEU A 205 15.19 0.55 0.20
N ILE A 206 15.51 0.51 1.47
CA ILE A 206 14.98 -0.47 2.42
C ILE A 206 14.23 0.28 3.51
N LEU A 207 12.92 0.01 3.63
CA LEU A 207 12.07 0.56 4.68
C LEU A 207 11.69 -0.56 5.65
N THR A 208 11.82 -0.29 6.94
CA THR A 208 11.38 -1.17 8.03
C THR A 208 10.70 -0.35 9.12
N GLY A 209 9.92 -0.99 9.98
CA GLY A 209 9.37 -0.33 11.17
C GLY A 209 7.91 -0.60 11.41
N GLU A 210 7.29 0.25 12.21
CA GLU A 210 5.94 0.06 12.70
C GLU A 210 5.10 1.32 12.61
N LEU A 211 3.80 1.12 12.32
CA LEU A 211 2.76 2.12 12.42
C LEU A 211 1.71 1.62 13.41
N ASN A 212 1.33 2.46 14.35
CA ASN A 212 0.21 2.18 15.24
C ASN A 212 -0.92 3.17 14.91
N LEU A 213 -2.03 2.64 14.40
CA LEU A 213 -3.16 3.44 13.92
C LEU A 213 -4.00 3.98 15.08
N GLU A 214 -4.11 3.25 16.20
CA GLU A 214 -4.87 3.67 17.38
C GLU A 214 -4.31 4.96 17.97
N ASN A 215 -3.03 4.99 18.27
CA ASN A 215 -2.38 6.15 18.87
C ASN A 215 -1.71 7.08 17.84
N GLN A 216 -1.89 6.80 16.55
CA GLN A 216 -1.35 7.57 15.43
C GLN A 216 0.17 7.78 15.53
N LYS A 217 0.92 6.75 15.89
CA LYS A 217 2.38 6.80 16.00
C LYS A 217 3.06 6.03 14.89
N ALA A 218 4.16 6.58 14.43
CA ALA A 218 5.08 5.97 13.48
C ALA A 218 6.45 5.77 14.13
N ASN A 219 7.12 4.69 13.76
CA ASN A 219 8.52 4.44 14.01
C ASN A 219 9.09 3.69 12.80
N LEU A 220 9.48 4.45 11.80
CA LEU A 220 9.95 3.92 10.52
C LEU A 220 11.43 4.26 10.32
N LYS A 221 12.13 3.36 9.66
CA LYS A 221 13.53 3.51 9.30
C LYS A 221 13.69 3.20 7.82
N VAL A 222 14.22 4.15 7.07
CA VAL A 222 14.62 4.00 5.68
C VAL A 222 16.13 3.97 5.59
N ILE A 223 16.66 2.97 4.92
CA ILE A 223 18.09 2.88 4.59
C ILE A 223 18.20 2.98 3.08
N ILE A 224 19.05 3.87 2.61
CA ILE A 224 19.42 3.98 1.20
C ILE A 224 20.83 3.44 1.04
N LYS A 225 20.99 2.48 0.11
CA LYS A 225 22.29 1.89 -0.24
C LYS A 225 22.62 2.22 -1.69
N MET A 226 23.91 2.27 -1.99
CA MET A 226 24.47 2.33 -3.32
C MET A 226 25.55 1.24 -3.41
N GLU A 227 25.49 0.36 -4.42
CA GLU A 227 26.42 -0.77 -4.57
C GLU A 227 26.54 -1.61 -3.27
N ASN A 228 25.42 -1.83 -2.56
CA ASN A 228 25.32 -2.50 -1.26
C ASN A 228 25.89 -1.75 -0.04
N GLU A 229 26.52 -0.61 -0.20
CA GLU A 229 26.96 0.22 0.91
C GLU A 229 25.87 1.19 1.36
N LYS A 230 25.65 1.30 2.68
CA LYS A 230 24.72 2.26 3.25
C LYS A 230 25.26 3.67 3.04
N ILE A 231 24.47 4.52 2.38
CA ILE A 231 24.82 5.93 2.18
C ILE A 231 23.99 6.88 3.04
N PHE A 232 22.70 6.56 3.26
CA PHE A 232 21.80 7.35 4.10
C PHE A 232 20.95 6.47 5.00
N GLU A 233 20.59 7.05 6.14
CA GLU A 233 19.60 6.51 7.06
C GLU A 233 18.61 7.63 7.40
N ILE A 234 17.31 7.37 7.17
CA ILE A 234 16.21 8.27 7.51
C ILE A 234 15.37 7.60 8.58
N LYS A 235 15.14 8.29 9.69
CA LYS A 235 14.23 7.86 10.74
C LYS A 235 13.00 8.77 10.74
N ILE A 236 11.83 8.18 10.79
CA ILE A 236 10.55 8.87 10.85
C ILE A 236 9.82 8.38 12.09
N PHE A 237 9.61 9.23 13.06
CA PHE A 237 9.02 8.81 14.32
C PHE A 237 8.07 9.85 14.92
N GLY A 238 7.23 9.40 15.86
CA GLY A 238 6.27 10.26 16.53
C GLY A 238 4.87 10.20 15.91
N ASN A 239 4.14 11.30 15.95
CA ASN A 239 2.76 11.35 15.47
C ASN A 239 2.70 11.30 13.94
N THR A 240 1.84 10.43 13.37
CA THR A 240 1.74 10.25 11.91
C THR A 240 1.29 11.51 11.15
N LYS A 241 0.57 12.43 11.81
CA LYS A 241 0.16 13.71 11.21
C LYS A 241 1.27 14.74 11.17
N ASN A 242 2.24 14.62 12.09
CA ASN A 242 3.36 15.55 12.20
C ASN A 242 4.61 14.80 12.71
N PRO A 243 5.17 13.89 11.91
CA PRO A 243 6.32 13.11 12.32
C PRO A 243 7.58 13.96 12.41
N GLU A 244 8.48 13.55 13.29
CA GLU A 244 9.86 13.99 13.30
C GLU A 244 10.65 13.16 12.29
N ILE A 245 11.42 13.82 11.45
CA ILE A 245 12.25 13.22 10.41
C ILE A 245 13.71 13.53 10.72
N TYR A 246 14.50 12.48 10.74
CA TYR A 246 15.95 12.56 10.99
C TYR A 246 16.69 11.92 9.82
N ILE A 247 17.55 12.68 9.15
CA ILE A 247 18.34 12.23 8.00
C ILE A 247 19.82 12.25 8.36
N LEU A 248 20.48 11.12 8.21
CA LEU A 248 21.89 10.95 8.53
C LEU A 248 22.63 10.31 7.36
N SER A 249 23.70 10.93 6.88
CA SER A 249 24.64 10.30 5.96
C SER A 249 25.68 9.46 6.69
N THR A 250 26.23 8.45 6.03
CA THR A 250 27.26 7.57 6.64
C THR A 250 28.53 8.32 7.00
N ASP A 251 28.92 9.32 6.21
CA ASP A 251 30.06 10.20 6.46
C ASP A 251 29.77 11.28 7.50
N LYS A 252 28.55 11.35 8.04
CA LYS A 252 28.06 12.36 8.99
C LYS A 252 28.13 13.81 8.48
N MET A 253 28.32 14.02 7.19
CA MET A 253 28.28 15.34 6.58
C MET A 253 26.86 15.88 6.43
N LEU A 254 25.89 15.00 6.38
CA LEU A 254 24.47 15.32 6.44
C LEU A 254 23.91 14.78 7.74
N ASP A 255 23.51 15.69 8.63
CA ASP A 255 22.85 15.39 9.90
C ASP A 255 21.76 16.43 10.09
N VAL A 256 20.53 16.08 9.71
CA VAL A 256 19.39 17.00 9.70
C VAL A 256 18.22 16.39 10.46
N LYS A 257 17.69 17.17 11.39
CA LYS A 257 16.45 16.84 12.10
C LYS A 257 15.43 17.95 11.86
N PHE A 258 14.22 17.59 11.45
CA PHE A 258 13.13 18.53 11.26
C PHE A 258 11.78 17.86 11.53
N ASN A 259 10.80 18.71 11.77
CA ASN A 259 9.41 18.32 11.86
C ASN A 259 8.74 18.65 10.52
N LEU A 260 7.83 17.80 10.05
CA LEU A 260 7.22 17.97 8.73
C LEU A 260 6.47 19.30 8.57
N ASN A 261 5.79 19.77 9.62
CA ASN A 261 5.08 21.05 9.55
C ASN A 261 6.05 22.24 9.50
N ASP A 262 7.15 22.19 10.27
CA ASP A 262 8.16 23.23 10.25
C ASP A 262 8.84 23.31 8.88
N PHE A 263 9.10 22.15 8.27
CA PHE A 263 9.67 22.07 6.92
C PHE A 263 8.72 22.69 5.87
N ASN A 264 7.43 22.38 5.93
CA ASN A 264 6.44 22.96 5.03
C ASN A 264 6.32 24.49 5.21
N GLN A 265 6.40 25.01 6.45
CA GLN A 265 6.43 26.44 6.71
C GLN A 265 7.69 27.11 6.15
N ILE A 266 8.84 26.48 6.30
CA ILE A 266 10.11 26.97 5.75
C ILE A 266 10.03 27.03 4.22
N LEU A 267 9.53 25.99 3.57
CA LEU A 267 9.34 25.98 2.12
C LEU A 267 8.41 27.10 1.66
N ASN A 268 7.24 27.22 2.27
CA ASN A 268 6.25 28.21 1.86
C ASN A 268 6.70 29.66 2.11
N ASN A 269 7.40 29.91 3.23
CA ASN A 269 7.81 31.28 3.60
C ASN A 269 9.10 31.76 2.90
N ASN A 270 9.94 30.83 2.47
CA ASN A 270 11.25 31.19 1.89
C ASN A 270 11.32 30.99 0.38
N PHE A 271 10.34 30.36 -0.23
CA PHE A 271 10.37 30.05 -1.66
C PHE A 271 10.50 31.32 -2.51
N ASP A 272 9.72 32.35 -2.20
CA ASP A 272 9.77 33.66 -2.89
C ASP A 272 11.09 34.41 -2.61
N ASN A 273 11.62 34.30 -1.40
CA ASN A 273 12.90 34.93 -1.03
C ASN A 273 14.08 34.24 -1.72
N ILE A 274 14.05 32.92 -1.86
CA ILE A 274 15.07 32.16 -2.56
C ILE A 274 15.01 32.44 -4.07
N LEU A 275 13.81 32.52 -4.67
CA LEU A 275 13.61 32.91 -6.06
C LEU A 275 14.18 34.31 -6.35
N ASN A 276 13.91 35.28 -5.49
CA ASN A 276 14.43 36.64 -5.61
C ASN A 276 15.95 36.73 -5.46
N PHE A 277 16.57 35.84 -4.68
CA PHE A 277 18.03 35.78 -4.52
C PHE A 277 18.75 35.17 -5.74
N ILE A 278 18.10 34.22 -6.43
CA ILE A 278 18.70 33.51 -7.58
C ILE A 278 18.45 34.26 -8.90
N SER A 279 17.41 35.11 -8.96
CA SER A 279 17.09 35.93 -10.13
C SER A 279 17.97 37.19 -10.27
N LYS A 280 18.76 37.52 -9.27
CA LYS A 280 19.80 38.56 -9.28
C LYS A 280 21.18 37.95 -9.56
#